data_52832bcbb3040f20d589d7f8331d06d2
#
_entry.id   52832bcbb3040f20d589d7f8331d06d2
#
_cell.length_a   1.000
_cell.length_b   1.000
_cell.length_c   1.000
_cell.angle_alpha   90.00
_cell.angle_beta   90.00
_cell.angle_gamma   90.00
#
_symmetry.space_group_name_H-M   'P 1'
#
loop_
_entity.id
_entity.type
_entity.pdbx_description
1 polymer ?
#
loop_
_entity_poly.entity_id
_entity_poly.type
_entity_poly.pdbx_seq_one_letter_code
_entity_poly.pdbx_strand_id
1 'polypeptide(L)'
;MTSLSLYEDLLAPGETLELAPGGRIVYVASGELATLHAGHAAFGADEAVLEAGADGATVLRWELTEWSVDDAKLSAHIDLDPWADYAMRCERDAGAAAGPGIGCVLRGELVVDGELVQPFGAFVEPAELAGRGSFVRVVLVRAEELNGAEALAQGAIHL
;
A
#
# COMPACT_ATOMS: atom_id res chain seq x y z
N MET A 1 -9.90 13.58 10.83
CA MET A 1 -8.68 13.81 10.04
C MET A 1 -8.47 12.60 9.16
N THR A 2 -8.25 12.80 7.88
CA THR A 2 -8.01 11.69 6.95
C THR A 2 -6.52 11.36 6.93
N SER A 3 -6.21 10.08 6.97
CA SER A 3 -4.84 9.59 6.95
C SER A 3 -4.69 8.47 5.93
N LEU A 4 -3.52 8.38 5.32
CA LEU A 4 -3.08 7.19 4.60
C LEU A 4 -2.20 6.40 5.56
N SER A 5 -2.50 5.13 5.75
CA SER A 5 -1.78 4.26 6.67
C SER A 5 -1.32 3.00 5.96
N LEU A 6 -0.11 2.55 6.26
CA LEU A 6 0.44 1.29 5.77
C LEU A 6 0.52 0.30 6.92
N TYR A 7 -0.04 -0.88 6.70
CA TYR A 7 0.00 -2.02 7.62
C TYR A 7 0.72 -3.20 6.99
N GLU A 8 1.48 -3.93 7.81
CA GLU A 8 2.08 -5.19 7.42
C GLU A 8 1.36 -6.33 8.17
N ASP A 9 0.72 -7.21 7.42
CA ASP A 9 -0.01 -8.35 7.97
C ASP A 9 0.71 -9.64 7.62
N LEU A 10 1.14 -10.38 8.65
CA LEU A 10 1.75 -11.70 8.51
C LEU A 10 0.69 -12.75 8.79
N LEU A 11 0.23 -13.42 7.74
CA LEU A 11 -0.83 -14.41 7.84
C LEU A 11 -0.26 -15.82 7.77
N ALA A 12 -0.58 -16.63 8.77
CA ALA A 12 -0.24 -18.05 8.78
C ALA A 12 -1.06 -18.80 7.70
N PRO A 13 -0.64 -20.01 7.28
CA PRO A 13 -1.42 -20.79 6.33
C PRO A 13 -2.88 -20.93 6.77
N GLY A 14 -3.80 -20.57 5.88
CA GLY A 14 -5.24 -20.63 6.13
C GLY A 14 -5.81 -19.57 7.07
N GLU A 15 -4.97 -18.69 7.60
CA GLU A 15 -5.43 -17.60 8.48
C GLU A 15 -6.26 -16.59 7.68
N THR A 16 -7.26 -16.04 8.36
CA THR A 16 -8.13 -15.01 7.78
C THR A 16 -7.96 -13.67 8.49
N LEU A 17 -8.14 -12.59 7.75
CA LEU A 17 -8.15 -11.23 8.27
C LEU A 17 -9.39 -10.51 7.77
N GLU A 18 -10.23 -10.06 8.69
CA GLU A 18 -11.42 -9.27 8.35
C GLU A 18 -11.06 -7.80 8.23
N LEU A 19 -11.54 -7.18 7.17
CA LEU A 19 -11.32 -5.76 6.88
C LEU A 19 -12.65 -5.02 6.86
N ALA A 20 -12.71 -3.93 7.62
CA ALA A 20 -13.87 -3.03 7.63
C ALA A 20 -13.95 -2.24 6.31
N PRO A 21 -15.12 -1.66 5.98
CA PRO A 21 -15.24 -0.80 4.81
C PRO A 21 -14.27 0.38 4.87
N GLY A 22 -13.70 0.75 3.72
CA GLY A 22 -12.78 1.86 3.56
C GLY A 22 -11.88 1.66 2.35
N GLY A 23 -11.49 2.75 1.71
CA GLY A 23 -10.60 2.69 0.55
C GLY A 23 -9.26 2.07 0.91
N ARG A 24 -8.87 1.03 0.18
CA ARG A 24 -7.60 0.33 0.43
C ARG A 24 -6.98 -0.24 -0.81
N ILE A 25 -5.67 -0.44 -0.72
CA ILE A 25 -4.91 -1.26 -1.66
C ILE A 25 -4.22 -2.36 -0.84
N VAL A 26 -4.34 -3.59 -1.31
CA VAL A 26 -3.69 -4.77 -0.73
C VAL A 26 -2.66 -5.28 -1.72
N TYR A 27 -1.43 -5.47 -1.28
CA TYR A 27 -0.35 -6.02 -2.08
C TYR A 27 0.21 -7.25 -1.40
N VAL A 28 0.32 -8.35 -2.13
CA VAL A 28 0.91 -9.59 -1.59
C VAL A 28 2.41 -9.58 -1.84
N ALA A 29 3.18 -9.41 -0.78
CA ALA A 29 4.65 -9.37 -0.87
C ALA A 29 5.26 -10.76 -0.99
N SER A 30 4.69 -11.75 -0.31
CA SER A 30 5.11 -13.15 -0.40
C SER A 30 3.96 -14.08 -0.05
N GLY A 31 4.06 -15.34 -0.46
CA GLY A 31 2.97 -16.31 -0.32
C GLY A 31 1.83 -16.02 -1.26
N GLU A 32 0.62 -16.31 -0.83
CA GLU A 32 -0.58 -16.05 -1.64
C GLU A 32 -1.82 -15.90 -0.76
N LEU A 33 -2.76 -15.13 -1.25
CA LEU A 33 -4.13 -15.11 -0.76
C LEU A 33 -4.99 -15.99 -1.68
N ALA A 34 -6.17 -16.38 -1.23
CA ALA A 34 -7.09 -17.20 -2.01
C ALA A 34 -7.39 -16.61 -3.40
N THR A 35 -7.38 -15.28 -3.52
CA THR A 35 -7.75 -14.56 -4.74
C THR A 35 -6.62 -13.73 -5.35
N LEU A 36 -5.44 -13.69 -4.72
CA LEU A 36 -4.37 -12.79 -5.13
C LEU A 36 -3.00 -13.43 -4.91
N HIS A 37 -2.18 -13.47 -5.95
CA HIS A 37 -0.83 -14.04 -5.90
C HIS A 37 0.22 -12.99 -5.50
N ALA A 38 1.40 -13.49 -5.07
CA ALA A 38 2.53 -12.63 -4.76
C ALA A 38 2.89 -11.72 -5.94
N GLY A 39 3.22 -10.48 -5.64
CA GLY A 39 3.55 -9.46 -6.62
C GLY A 39 2.34 -8.76 -7.24
N HIS A 40 1.13 -9.10 -6.83
CA HIS A 40 -0.09 -8.47 -7.32
C HIS A 40 -0.75 -7.60 -6.26
N ALA A 41 -1.42 -6.57 -6.72
CA ALA A 41 -2.17 -5.65 -5.88
C ALA A 41 -3.65 -5.62 -6.27
N ALA A 42 -4.50 -5.32 -5.30
CA ALA A 42 -5.93 -5.18 -5.54
C ALA A 42 -6.48 -3.99 -4.76
N PHE A 43 -7.42 -3.29 -5.37
CA PHE A 43 -8.14 -2.18 -4.76
C PHE A 43 -9.49 -2.64 -4.23
N GLY A 44 -9.87 -2.15 -3.07
CA GLY A 44 -11.18 -2.42 -2.50
C GLY A 44 -11.65 -1.25 -1.64
N ALA A 45 -12.95 -1.14 -1.46
CA ALA A 45 -13.56 -0.13 -0.60
C ALA A 45 -14.62 -0.72 0.33
N ASP A 46 -15.04 -1.95 0.06
CA ASP A 46 -16.06 -2.62 0.83
C ASP A 46 -15.46 -3.52 1.92
N GLU A 47 -16.29 -3.98 2.82
CA GLU A 47 -15.94 -5.01 3.77
C GLU A 47 -15.41 -6.24 3.03
N ALA A 48 -14.30 -6.79 3.53
CA ALA A 48 -13.64 -7.92 2.88
C ALA A 48 -13.01 -8.86 3.91
N VAL A 49 -12.77 -10.10 3.48
CA VAL A 49 -11.99 -11.08 4.25
C VAL A 49 -10.83 -11.54 3.39
N LEU A 50 -9.61 -11.37 3.91
CA LEU A 50 -8.42 -11.91 3.28
C LEU A 50 -8.16 -13.30 3.86
N GLU A 51 -7.92 -14.28 3.00
CA GLU A 51 -7.59 -15.65 3.40
C GLU A 51 -6.26 -16.05 2.82
N ALA A 52 -5.33 -16.42 3.71
CA ALA A 52 -4.02 -16.89 3.28
C ALA A 52 -4.11 -18.30 2.71
N GLY A 53 -3.32 -18.56 1.68
CA GLY A 53 -3.19 -19.88 1.08
C GLY A 53 -2.37 -20.85 1.94
N ALA A 54 -2.00 -21.97 1.34
CA ALA A 54 -1.30 -23.06 2.04
C ALA A 54 0.08 -22.70 2.60
N ASP A 55 0.72 -21.68 2.01
CA ASP A 55 2.05 -21.21 2.41
C ASP A 55 2.01 -19.96 3.28
N GLY A 56 0.81 -19.50 3.68
CA GLY A 56 0.64 -18.23 4.35
C GLY A 56 0.80 -17.06 3.39
N ALA A 57 0.84 -15.86 3.92
CA ALA A 57 1.05 -14.65 3.13
C ALA A 57 1.63 -13.52 3.97
N THR A 58 2.49 -12.72 3.34
CA THR A 58 2.87 -11.41 3.86
C THR A 58 2.16 -10.37 3.01
N VAL A 59 1.34 -9.56 3.63
CA VAL A 59 0.45 -8.61 2.97
C VAL A 59 0.80 -7.20 3.41
N LEU A 60 0.94 -6.31 2.45
CA LEU A 60 1.05 -4.88 2.70
C LEU A 60 -0.30 -4.25 2.36
N ARG A 61 -0.84 -3.47 3.28
CA ARG A 61 -2.18 -2.93 3.17
C ARG A 61 -2.14 -1.43 3.42
N TRP A 62 -2.47 -0.66 2.40
CA TRP A 62 -2.63 0.79 2.51
C TRP A 62 -4.10 1.12 2.66
N GLU A 63 -4.43 1.89 3.69
CA GLU A 63 -5.81 2.29 3.95
C GLU A 63 -5.95 3.79 4.10
N LEU A 64 -6.99 4.34 3.48
CA LEU A 64 -7.46 5.69 3.75
C LEU A 64 -8.45 5.61 4.91
N THR A 65 -8.10 6.22 6.02
CA THR A 65 -8.93 6.21 7.22
C THR A 65 -9.18 7.62 7.74
N GLU A 66 -10.32 7.83 8.38
CA GLU A 66 -10.63 9.10 9.05
C GLU A 66 -10.02 9.18 10.45
N TRP A 67 -9.42 8.09 10.91
CA TRP A 67 -8.89 7.96 12.26
C TRP A 67 -7.45 7.53 12.24
N SER A 68 -6.67 8.12 13.13
CA SER A 68 -5.37 7.56 13.48
C SER A 68 -5.62 6.32 14.35
N VAL A 69 -5.38 5.16 13.80
CA VAL A 69 -5.49 3.92 14.54
C VAL A 69 -4.11 3.57 15.11
N ASP A 70 -4.02 3.53 16.43
CA ASP A 70 -2.84 3.02 17.10
C ASP A 70 -2.88 1.49 17.05
N ASP A 71 -2.27 0.94 16.01
CA ASP A 71 -2.24 -0.51 15.76
C ASP A 71 -0.79 -0.97 15.75
N ALA A 72 -0.54 -2.10 16.41
CA ALA A 72 0.79 -2.72 16.47
C ALA A 72 1.33 -3.14 15.09
N LYS A 73 0.46 -3.26 14.08
CA LYS A 73 0.82 -3.61 12.70
C LYS A 73 1.08 -2.39 11.82
N LEU A 74 0.90 -1.19 12.34
CA LEU A 74 1.08 0.05 11.61
C LEU A 74 2.56 0.28 11.33
N SER A 75 2.92 0.36 10.06
CA SER A 75 4.30 0.64 9.64
C SER A 75 4.57 2.12 9.45
N ALA A 76 3.61 2.85 8.91
CA ALA A 76 3.71 4.29 8.68
C ALA A 76 2.33 4.90 8.46
N HIS A 77 2.21 6.21 8.68
CA HIS A 77 1.01 6.96 8.31
C HIS A 77 1.37 8.39 7.96
N ILE A 78 0.53 9.01 7.15
CA ILE A 78 0.61 10.44 6.83
C ILE A 78 -0.79 11.06 6.96
N ASP A 79 -0.84 12.27 7.49
CA ASP A 79 -2.07 13.03 7.58
C ASP A 79 -2.35 13.75 6.26
N LEU A 80 -3.61 13.77 5.87
CA LEU A 80 -4.06 14.31 4.60
C LEU A 80 -5.05 15.46 4.81
N ASP A 81 -5.18 16.29 3.79
CA ASP A 81 -6.19 17.32 3.76
C ASP A 81 -7.59 16.67 3.76
N PRO A 82 -8.41 16.90 4.82
CA PRO A 82 -9.73 16.26 4.91
C PRO A 82 -10.72 16.74 3.86
N TRP A 83 -10.42 17.84 3.19
CA TRP A 83 -11.30 18.43 2.18
C TRP A 83 -10.94 18.00 0.75
N ALA A 84 -9.84 17.29 0.58
CA ALA A 84 -9.44 16.81 -0.72
C ALA A 84 -9.96 15.40 -0.96
N ASP A 85 -10.34 15.14 -2.20
CA ASP A 85 -10.75 13.84 -2.66
C ASP A 85 -9.57 13.19 -3.36
N TYR A 86 -9.09 12.08 -2.82
CA TYR A 86 -7.89 11.40 -3.29
C TYR A 86 -8.21 10.08 -3.97
N ALA A 87 -7.46 9.80 -5.03
CA ALA A 87 -7.36 8.47 -5.61
C ALA A 87 -6.02 7.86 -5.23
N MET A 88 -5.99 6.57 -4.97
CA MET A 88 -4.79 5.82 -4.67
C MET A 88 -4.22 5.18 -5.92
N ARG A 89 -2.91 5.25 -6.08
CA ARG A 89 -2.19 4.63 -7.18
C ARG A 89 -1.06 3.76 -6.64
N CYS A 90 -1.10 2.47 -6.93
CA CYS A 90 -0.04 1.54 -6.56
C CYS A 90 1.03 1.50 -7.65
N GLU A 91 2.27 1.71 -7.26
CA GLU A 91 3.40 1.73 -8.17
C GLU A 91 4.52 0.82 -7.65
N ARG A 92 5.19 0.14 -8.57
CA ARG A 92 6.35 -0.68 -8.23
C ARG A 92 7.56 -0.20 -9.00
N ASP A 93 8.66 0.00 -8.31
CA ASP A 93 9.95 0.42 -8.87
C ASP A 93 9.85 1.63 -9.80
N ALA A 94 8.92 2.54 -9.51
CA ALA A 94 8.64 3.70 -10.31
C ALA A 94 9.58 4.86 -10.00
N GLY A 95 9.56 5.89 -10.84
CA GLY A 95 10.33 7.12 -10.66
C GLY A 95 9.78 8.02 -9.55
N ALA A 96 9.97 9.33 -9.72
CA ALA A 96 9.51 10.32 -8.74
C ALA A 96 8.01 10.22 -8.47
N ALA A 97 7.61 10.38 -7.22
CA ALA A 97 6.20 10.32 -6.83
C ALA A 97 5.45 11.56 -7.30
N ALA A 98 4.24 11.37 -7.83
CA ALA A 98 3.38 12.44 -8.28
C ALA A 98 2.65 13.16 -7.13
N GLY A 99 2.67 12.62 -5.93
CA GLY A 99 2.00 13.18 -4.76
C GLY A 99 2.46 12.51 -3.48
N PRO A 100 1.82 12.84 -2.36
CA PRO A 100 2.15 12.21 -1.09
C PRO A 100 1.86 10.71 -1.13
N GLY A 101 2.63 9.93 -0.41
CA GLY A 101 2.45 8.49 -0.40
C GLY A 101 3.31 7.80 0.64
N ILE A 102 3.14 6.49 0.71
CA ILE A 102 3.93 5.63 1.58
C ILE A 102 4.44 4.45 0.76
N GLY A 103 5.74 4.20 0.85
CA GLY A 103 6.38 3.05 0.22
C GLY A 103 6.87 2.03 1.22
N CYS A 104 7.15 0.84 0.71
CA CYS A 104 7.73 -0.25 1.47
C CYS A 104 8.79 -0.96 0.62
N VAL A 105 9.97 -1.14 1.17
CA VAL A 105 11.04 -1.85 0.50
C VAL A 105 10.72 -3.34 0.48
N LEU A 106 10.80 -3.98 -0.66
CA LEU A 106 10.52 -5.40 -0.82
C LEU A 106 11.78 -6.25 -0.70
N ARG A 107 12.86 -5.79 -1.30
CA ARG A 107 14.15 -6.50 -1.26
C ARG A 107 15.28 -5.55 -1.65
N GLY A 108 16.50 -5.97 -1.30
CA GLY A 108 17.69 -5.17 -1.56
C GLY A 108 17.78 -3.99 -0.61
N GLU A 109 18.54 -3.00 -0.99
CA GLU A 109 18.80 -1.82 -0.19
C GLU A 109 18.36 -0.57 -0.96
N LEU A 110 17.42 0.16 -0.39
CA LEU A 110 16.95 1.43 -0.94
C LEU A 110 17.47 2.56 -0.07
N VAL A 111 18.02 3.58 -0.71
CA VAL A 111 18.46 4.80 -0.02
C VAL A 111 17.36 5.85 -0.20
N VAL A 112 16.80 6.30 0.91
CA VAL A 112 15.71 7.28 0.94
C VAL A 112 16.20 8.53 1.64
N ASP A 113 16.26 9.65 0.93
CA ASP A 113 16.79 10.93 1.44
C ASP A 113 18.16 10.75 2.13
N GLY A 114 19.03 9.93 1.55
CA GLY A 114 20.36 9.64 2.08
C GLY A 114 20.42 8.58 3.17
N GLU A 115 19.32 8.02 3.60
CA GLU A 115 19.27 6.99 4.63
C GLU A 115 18.91 5.62 4.03
N LEU A 116 19.61 4.59 4.50
CA LEU A 116 19.38 3.23 4.06
C LEU A 116 18.13 2.65 4.69
N VAL A 117 17.22 2.13 3.85
CA VAL A 117 16.00 1.46 4.29
C VAL A 117 16.08 -0.01 3.85
N GLN A 118 15.92 -0.91 4.80
CA GLN A 118 15.99 -2.35 4.58
C GLN A 118 14.63 -2.95 4.17
N PRO A 119 14.60 -4.20 3.70
CA PRO A 119 13.35 -4.88 3.34
C PRO A 119 12.28 -4.77 4.43
N PHE A 120 11.07 -4.51 4.01
CA PHE A 120 9.89 -4.21 4.83
C PHE A 120 9.97 -2.94 5.66
N GLY A 121 11.02 -2.15 5.50
CA GLY A 121 11.06 -0.79 5.99
C GLY A 121 10.14 0.11 5.17
N ALA A 122 9.38 0.98 5.86
CA ALA A 122 8.50 1.94 5.24
C ALA A 122 9.20 3.29 5.02
N PHE A 123 8.76 4.02 4.00
CA PHE A 123 9.22 5.38 3.77
C PHE A 123 8.09 6.26 3.26
N VAL A 124 8.20 7.55 3.49
CA VAL A 124 7.18 8.54 3.13
C VAL A 124 7.62 9.32 1.90
N GLU A 125 6.74 9.43 0.91
CA GLU A 125 6.94 10.22 -0.29
C GLU A 125 6.29 11.61 -0.15
N PRO A 126 6.78 12.66 -0.80
CA PRO A 126 7.90 12.64 -1.74
C PRO A 126 9.25 12.49 -1.06
N ALA A 127 10.12 11.70 -1.67
CA ALA A 127 11.46 11.43 -1.19
C ALA A 127 12.42 11.25 -2.37
N GLU A 128 13.70 11.49 -2.14
CA GLU A 128 14.74 11.19 -3.11
C GLU A 128 15.19 9.75 -2.93
N LEU A 129 15.00 8.93 -3.96
CA LEU A 129 15.30 7.51 -3.95
C LEU A 129 16.57 7.20 -4.74
N ALA A 130 17.40 6.35 -4.18
CA ALA A 130 18.64 5.88 -4.82
C ALA A 130 18.89 4.42 -4.42
N GLY A 131 19.91 3.81 -5.03
CA GLY A 131 20.28 2.43 -4.73
C GLY A 131 19.57 1.43 -5.62
N ARG A 132 19.66 0.15 -5.24
CA ARG A 132 19.17 -0.99 -6.03
C ARG A 132 18.01 -1.75 -5.37
N GLY A 133 17.43 -1.18 -4.35
CA GLY A 133 16.28 -1.81 -3.68
C GLY A 133 15.04 -1.80 -4.55
N SER A 134 14.27 -2.87 -4.47
CA SER A 134 12.94 -2.95 -5.07
C SER A 134 11.90 -2.54 -4.04
N PHE A 135 10.92 -1.76 -4.46
CA PHE A 135 9.89 -1.23 -3.58
C PHE A 135 8.53 -1.20 -4.25
N VAL A 136 7.52 -1.16 -3.42
CA VAL A 136 6.14 -0.86 -3.82
C VAL A 136 5.68 0.34 -3.01
N ARG A 137 4.90 1.21 -3.63
CA ARG A 137 4.32 2.36 -2.93
C ARG A 137 2.90 2.64 -3.38
N VAL A 138 2.16 3.26 -2.51
CA VAL A 138 0.88 3.87 -2.86
C VAL A 138 1.06 5.37 -2.76
N VAL A 139 0.82 6.06 -3.86
CA VAL A 139 0.78 7.51 -3.92
C VAL A 139 -0.65 7.98 -4.08
N LEU A 140 -0.91 9.17 -3.55
CA LEU A 140 -2.21 9.80 -3.63
C LEU A 140 -2.15 10.90 -4.67
N VAL A 141 -3.14 10.91 -5.54
CA VAL A 141 -3.37 11.98 -6.49
C VAL A 141 -4.78 12.52 -6.24
N ARG A 142 -4.98 13.79 -6.55
CA ARG A 142 -6.33 14.33 -6.44
C ARG A 142 -7.20 13.67 -7.49
N ALA A 143 -8.38 13.21 -7.09
CA ALA A 143 -9.27 12.46 -7.98
C ALA A 143 -9.65 13.27 -9.22
N GLU A 144 -9.74 14.58 -9.10
CA GLU A 144 -10.01 15.52 -10.20
C GLU A 144 -8.90 15.58 -11.25
N GLU A 145 -7.68 15.15 -10.93
CA GLU A 145 -6.54 15.12 -11.85
C GLU A 145 -6.51 13.86 -12.70
N LEU A 146 -7.36 12.89 -12.38
CA LEU A 146 -7.46 11.63 -13.12
C LEU A 146 -8.69 11.65 -14.02
N ASN A 147 -8.53 11.24 -15.28
CA ASN A 147 -9.66 10.87 -16.10
C ASN A 147 -10.02 9.39 -15.84
N GLY A 148 -11.22 8.96 -16.28
CA GLY A 148 -11.69 7.60 -16.03
C GLY A 148 -10.77 6.50 -16.56
N ALA A 149 -10.10 6.73 -17.71
CA ALA A 149 -9.16 5.78 -18.29
C ALA A 149 -7.89 5.64 -17.44
N GLU A 150 -7.37 6.76 -16.93
CA GLU A 150 -6.20 6.75 -16.04
C GLU A 150 -6.51 6.04 -14.72
N ALA A 151 -7.68 6.29 -14.15
CA ALA A 151 -8.10 5.63 -12.92
C ALA A 151 -8.18 4.12 -13.09
N LEU A 152 -8.65 3.64 -14.24
CA LEU A 152 -8.71 2.21 -14.55
C LEU A 152 -7.33 1.61 -14.86
N ALA A 153 -6.46 2.36 -15.56
CA ALA A 153 -5.14 1.89 -15.94
C ALA A 153 -4.17 1.78 -14.75
N GLN A 154 -4.42 2.52 -13.68
CA GLN A 154 -3.47 2.65 -12.58
C GLN A 154 -3.81 1.82 -11.34
N GLY A 155 -4.32 0.66 -11.56
CA GLY A 155 -4.28 -0.35 -10.54
C GLY A 155 -5.54 -0.56 -9.73
N ALA A 156 -6.64 -0.15 -10.24
CA ALA A 156 -7.91 -0.61 -9.73
C ALA A 156 -8.16 -2.04 -10.21
N ILE A 157 -7.39 -2.98 -9.72
CA ILE A 157 -7.75 -4.38 -9.82
C ILE A 157 -8.67 -4.61 -8.63
N HIS A 158 -9.94 -4.84 -8.90
CA HIS A 158 -10.90 -5.09 -7.85
C HIS A 158 -10.75 -6.50 -7.30
N LEU A 159 -10.71 -6.60 -6.01
CA LEU A 159 -10.75 -7.87 -5.29
C LEU A 159 -12.11 -8.55 -5.48
#